data_7ec21a926224d229c438ab244a4feb22
#
_entry.id   7ec21a926224d229c438ab244a4feb22
#
_cell.length_a   1.000
_cell.length_b   1.000
_cell.length_c   1.000
_cell.angle_alpha   90.00
_cell.angle_beta   90.00
_cell.angle_gamma   90.00
#
_symmetry.space_group_name_H-M   'P 1'
#
loop_
_entity.id
_entity.type
_entity.pdbx_description
1 polymer ?
#
loop_
_entity_poly.entity_id
_entity_poly.type
_entity_poly.pdbx_seq_one_letter_code
_entity_poly.pdbx_strand_id
1 'polypeptide(L)'
;MPHIEDMTMLIYKDFTFEAAHFLPSAPPGHPNSRIHGHSFHVRVTIEGKPDPKTGLVVHFDDLAAAIADAREGLDHQFLNEIDGIGAPTLENIAIWLWSRLLPQVPALSEVHISRPSCHEGCIYRGK
;
A
#
# COMPACT_ATOMS: atom_id res chain seq x y z
N MET A 1 31.46 7.47 -17.27
CA MET A 1 30.09 7.79 -16.83
C MET A 1 29.21 6.56 -16.94
N PRO A 2 28.55 6.15 -15.88
CA PRO A 2 27.55 5.08 -16.01
C PRO A 2 26.38 5.56 -16.88
N HIS A 3 25.82 4.66 -17.65
CA HIS A 3 24.62 4.92 -18.41
C HIS A 3 23.40 4.85 -17.49
N ILE A 4 22.37 5.66 -17.78
CA ILE A 4 21.15 5.71 -16.96
C ILE A 4 20.49 4.33 -16.85
N GLU A 5 20.54 3.51 -17.90
CA GLU A 5 19.95 2.17 -17.93
C GLU A 5 20.65 1.18 -16.99
N ASP A 6 21.85 1.53 -16.50
CA ASP A 6 22.59 0.69 -15.54
C ASP A 6 22.28 1.07 -14.10
N MET A 7 21.51 2.13 -13.88
CA MET A 7 21.18 2.66 -12.56
C MET A 7 19.86 2.08 -12.06
N THR A 8 19.88 1.42 -10.92
CA THR A 8 18.66 0.97 -10.25
C THR A 8 18.07 2.13 -9.48
N MET A 9 16.78 2.35 -9.67
CA MET A 9 16.04 3.42 -8.99
C MET A 9 14.78 2.88 -8.35
N LEU A 10 14.38 3.56 -7.30
CA LEU A 10 13.07 3.35 -6.68
C LEU A 10 12.19 4.54 -7.09
N ILE A 11 11.03 4.25 -7.65
CA ILE A 11 10.02 5.27 -7.90
C ILE A 11 8.76 4.91 -7.12
N TYR A 12 7.93 5.89 -6.82
CA TYR A 12 6.76 5.64 -6.00
C TYR A 12 5.59 6.52 -6.41
N LYS A 13 4.41 6.06 -6.03
CA LYS A 13 3.18 6.84 -6.12
C LYS A 13 2.39 6.63 -4.85
N ASP A 14 1.79 7.71 -4.36
CA ASP A 14 1.03 7.71 -3.12
C ASP A 14 -0.47 7.76 -3.41
N PHE A 15 -1.24 7.19 -2.49
CA PHE A 15 -2.68 7.38 -2.45
C PHE A 15 -3.17 7.33 -1.00
N THR A 16 -4.39 7.79 -0.80
CA THR A 16 -5.06 7.74 0.49
C THR A 16 -6.39 7.04 0.37
N PHE A 17 -6.85 6.46 1.47
CA PHE A 17 -8.19 5.95 1.57
C PHE A 17 -8.72 6.13 2.99
N GLU A 18 -10.05 6.21 3.09
CA GLU A 18 -10.76 6.34 4.35
C GLU A 18 -11.46 5.01 4.64
N ALA A 19 -11.29 4.46 5.84
CA ALA A 19 -11.93 3.19 6.18
C ALA A 19 -12.15 3.07 7.67
N ALA A 20 -13.12 2.23 8.02
CA ALA A 20 -13.44 1.90 9.40
C ALA A 20 -12.89 0.52 9.75
N HIS A 21 -12.53 0.34 10.99
CA HIS A 21 -12.12 -0.95 11.51
C HIS A 21 -12.23 -1.01 13.03
N PHE A 22 -12.08 -2.21 13.58
CA PHE A 22 -11.73 -2.43 14.97
C PHE A 22 -10.70 -3.56 15.05
N LEU A 23 -9.94 -3.60 16.12
CA LEU A 23 -8.94 -4.66 16.33
C LEU A 23 -9.51 -5.72 17.29
N PRO A 24 -9.82 -6.94 16.79
CA PRO A 24 -10.46 -7.98 17.61
C PRO A 24 -9.64 -8.40 18.81
N SER A 25 -8.31 -8.27 18.75
CA SER A 25 -7.41 -8.64 19.85
C SER A 25 -7.28 -7.56 20.94
N ALA A 26 -7.83 -6.36 20.71
CA ALA A 26 -7.74 -5.30 21.70
C ALA A 26 -8.54 -5.64 22.96
N PRO A 27 -8.03 -5.30 24.15
CA PRO A 27 -8.75 -5.57 25.40
C PRO A 27 -10.08 -4.82 25.45
N PRO A 28 -11.10 -5.38 26.13
CA PRO A 28 -12.37 -4.69 26.33
C PRO A 28 -12.15 -3.31 26.96
N GLY A 29 -12.81 -2.29 26.43
CA GLY A 29 -12.65 -0.90 26.88
C GLY A 29 -11.52 -0.15 26.24
N HIS A 30 -10.61 -0.81 25.53
CA HIS A 30 -9.57 -0.15 24.74
C HIS A 30 -10.20 0.53 23.51
N PRO A 31 -9.76 1.74 23.12
CA PRO A 31 -10.30 2.41 21.93
C PRO A 31 -10.28 1.56 20.67
N ASN A 32 -9.26 0.72 20.50
CA ASN A 32 -9.12 -0.14 19.31
C ASN A 32 -10.15 -1.29 19.28
N SER A 33 -10.82 -1.59 20.39
CA SER A 33 -11.89 -2.59 20.42
C SER A 33 -13.21 -2.05 19.85
N ARG A 34 -13.32 -0.74 19.67
CA ARG A 34 -14.50 -0.08 19.11
C ARG A 34 -14.31 0.17 17.64
N ILE A 35 -15.40 0.16 16.89
CA ILE A 35 -15.37 0.56 15.48
C ILE A 35 -15.02 2.04 15.42
N HIS A 36 -13.99 2.35 14.65
CA HIS A 36 -13.51 3.72 14.43
C HIS A 36 -12.94 3.83 13.02
N GLY A 37 -12.66 5.03 12.57
CA GLY A 37 -12.15 5.28 11.23
C GLY A 37 -10.82 6.00 11.24
N HIS A 38 -10.08 5.81 10.16
CA HIS A 38 -8.82 6.50 9.91
C HIS A 38 -8.73 6.96 8.46
N SER A 39 -7.95 8.02 8.27
CA SER A 39 -7.37 8.31 6.96
C SER A 39 -6.06 7.52 6.87
N PHE A 40 -5.99 6.61 5.91
CA PHE A 40 -4.78 5.83 5.64
C PHE A 40 -4.02 6.46 4.48
N HIS A 41 -2.71 6.45 4.57
CA HIS A 41 -1.83 6.87 3.48
C HIS A 41 -1.00 5.66 3.05
N VAL A 42 -0.92 5.44 1.73
CA VAL A 42 -0.16 4.32 1.16
C VAL A 42 0.83 4.86 0.15
N ARG A 43 2.06 4.36 0.24
CA ARG A 43 3.07 4.57 -0.78
C ARG A 43 3.40 3.25 -1.43
N VAL A 44 3.26 3.19 -2.75
CA VAL A 44 3.58 2.02 -3.57
C VAL A 44 4.90 2.32 -4.26
N THR A 45 5.93 1.54 -3.95
CA THR A 45 7.29 1.72 -4.49
C THR A 45 7.62 0.58 -5.43
N ILE A 46 8.17 0.90 -6.58
CA ILE A 46 8.69 -0.06 -7.54
C ILE A 46 10.18 0.18 -7.75
N GLU A 47 10.90 -0.89 -8.08
CA GLU A 47 12.33 -0.85 -8.33
C GLU A 47 12.61 -1.26 -9.77
N GLY A 48 13.48 -0.53 -10.43
CA GLY A 48 13.86 -0.87 -11.80
C GLY A 48 14.92 0.04 -12.35
N LYS A 49 15.27 -0.23 -13.60
CA LYS A 49 16.23 0.56 -14.35
C LYS A 49 15.48 1.37 -15.40
N PRO A 50 15.81 2.66 -15.56
CA PRO A 50 15.14 3.47 -16.58
C PRO A 50 15.42 2.93 -17.98
N ASP A 51 14.41 2.97 -18.83
CA ASP A 51 14.59 2.73 -20.25
C ASP A 51 15.46 3.84 -20.83
N PRO A 52 16.54 3.54 -21.57
CA PRO A 52 17.45 4.58 -22.07
C PRO A 52 16.81 5.52 -23.09
N LYS A 53 15.72 5.10 -23.74
CA LYS A 53 15.04 5.94 -24.74
C LYS A 53 14.03 6.89 -24.11
N THR A 54 13.30 6.42 -23.09
CA THR A 54 12.22 7.19 -22.46
C THR A 54 12.64 7.84 -21.16
N GLY A 55 13.67 7.31 -20.49
CA GLY A 55 14.07 7.74 -19.16
C GLY A 55 13.14 7.25 -18.05
N LEU A 56 12.20 6.34 -18.36
CA LEU A 56 11.19 5.88 -17.41
C LEU A 56 11.50 4.48 -16.93
N VAL A 57 11.31 4.23 -15.63
CA VAL A 57 11.26 2.88 -15.07
C VAL A 57 9.94 2.22 -15.45
N VAL A 58 8.86 2.98 -15.32
CA VAL A 58 7.50 2.57 -15.71
C VAL A 58 6.69 3.85 -15.94
N HIS A 59 5.60 3.75 -16.70
CA HIS A 59 4.65 4.86 -16.80
C HIS A 59 3.82 4.94 -15.52
N PHE A 60 3.75 6.12 -14.91
CA PHE A 60 2.92 6.32 -13.72
C PHE A 60 1.44 6.06 -13.96
N ASP A 61 0.97 6.20 -15.21
CA ASP A 61 -0.42 5.87 -15.54
C ASP A 61 -0.73 4.39 -15.33
N ASP A 62 0.21 3.49 -15.64
CA ASP A 62 0.05 2.06 -15.41
C ASP A 62 -0.01 1.76 -13.90
N LEU A 63 0.86 2.42 -13.15
CA LEU A 63 0.86 2.31 -11.69
C LEU A 63 -0.44 2.87 -11.10
N ALA A 64 -0.94 3.98 -11.65
CA ALA A 64 -2.19 4.58 -11.20
C ALA A 64 -3.39 3.66 -11.40
N ALA A 65 -3.42 2.89 -12.49
CA ALA A 65 -4.50 1.93 -12.76
C ALA A 65 -4.52 0.81 -11.72
N ALA A 66 -3.36 0.26 -11.38
CA ALA A 66 -3.22 -0.76 -10.34
C ALA A 66 -3.63 -0.23 -8.96
N ILE A 67 -3.22 1.01 -8.65
CA ILE A 67 -3.58 1.68 -7.41
C ILE A 67 -5.10 1.91 -7.32
N ALA A 68 -5.72 2.36 -8.40
CA ALA A 68 -7.17 2.59 -8.42
C ALA A 68 -7.95 1.31 -8.11
N ASP A 69 -7.52 0.17 -8.67
CA ASP A 69 -8.10 -1.13 -8.39
C ASP A 69 -7.97 -1.51 -6.92
N ALA A 70 -6.78 -1.37 -6.34
CA ALA A 70 -6.54 -1.69 -4.94
C ALA A 70 -7.31 -0.76 -4.00
N ARG A 71 -7.31 0.54 -4.30
CA ARG A 71 -8.03 1.56 -3.51
C ARG A 71 -9.53 1.31 -3.48
N GLU A 72 -10.11 0.90 -4.60
CA GLU A 72 -11.55 0.62 -4.67
C GLU A 72 -11.97 -0.47 -3.68
N GLY A 73 -11.11 -1.45 -3.42
CA GLY A 73 -11.38 -2.51 -2.46
C GLY A 73 -11.29 -2.08 -1.00
N LEU A 74 -10.74 -0.91 -0.71
CA LEU A 74 -10.48 -0.46 0.67
C LEU A 74 -11.24 0.82 1.03
N ASP A 75 -11.37 1.76 0.09
CA ASP A 75 -11.89 3.08 0.37
C ASP A 75 -13.37 3.03 0.73
N HIS A 76 -13.72 3.69 1.83
CA HIS A 76 -15.08 3.72 2.39
C HIS A 76 -15.62 2.33 2.73
N GLN A 77 -14.74 1.40 3.06
CA GLN A 77 -15.11 0.05 3.45
C GLN A 77 -14.97 -0.14 4.97
N PHE A 78 -15.66 -1.16 5.47
CA PHE A 78 -15.41 -1.69 6.81
C PHE A 78 -14.41 -2.83 6.68
N LEU A 79 -13.16 -2.58 7.09
CA LEU A 79 -12.03 -3.47 6.79
C LEU A 79 -12.19 -4.87 7.41
N ASN A 80 -12.91 -4.99 8.53
CA ASN A 80 -13.15 -6.28 9.18
C ASN A 80 -13.98 -7.23 8.32
N GLU A 81 -14.71 -6.72 7.33
CA GLU A 81 -15.56 -7.52 6.44
C GLU A 81 -14.89 -7.89 5.13
N ILE A 82 -13.66 -7.40 4.89
CA ILE A 82 -12.95 -7.67 3.63
C ILE A 82 -12.27 -9.03 3.72
N ASP A 83 -12.60 -9.91 2.76
CA ASP A 83 -11.96 -11.22 2.66
C ASP A 83 -10.46 -11.08 2.43
N GLY A 84 -9.68 -11.91 3.12
CA GLY A 84 -8.25 -11.98 2.93
C GLY A 84 -7.43 -11.00 3.76
N ILE A 85 -8.05 -10.06 4.48
CA ILE A 85 -7.31 -9.17 5.38
C ILE A 85 -7.14 -9.82 6.76
N GLY A 86 -8.20 -10.46 7.26
CA GLY A 86 -8.22 -10.95 8.64
C GLY A 86 -8.33 -9.79 9.61
N ALA A 87 -7.59 -9.82 10.73
CA ALA A 87 -7.53 -8.68 11.64
C ALA A 87 -6.96 -7.48 10.90
N PRO A 88 -7.68 -6.35 10.78
CA PRO A 88 -7.28 -5.24 9.91
C PRO A 88 -6.24 -4.33 10.56
N THR A 89 -5.10 -4.89 10.88
CA THR A 89 -3.91 -4.18 11.34
C THR A 89 -3.19 -3.57 10.14
N LEU A 90 -2.28 -2.63 10.37
CA LEU A 90 -1.44 -2.09 9.30
C LEU A 90 -0.66 -3.21 8.61
N GLU A 91 -0.17 -4.17 9.37
CA GLU A 91 0.60 -5.31 8.85
C GLU A 91 -0.24 -6.14 7.87
N ASN A 92 -1.44 -6.51 8.26
CA ASN A 92 -2.31 -7.33 7.41
C ASN A 92 -2.85 -6.58 6.20
N ILE A 93 -3.12 -5.28 6.35
CA ILE A 93 -3.52 -4.45 5.21
C ILE A 93 -2.36 -4.33 4.21
N ALA A 94 -1.13 -4.18 4.69
CA ALA A 94 0.06 -4.12 3.84
C ALA A 94 0.22 -5.41 3.02
N ILE A 95 0.01 -6.58 3.63
CA ILE A 95 0.07 -7.87 2.95
C ILE A 95 -1.03 -7.98 1.89
N TRP A 96 -2.25 -7.56 2.22
CA TRP A 96 -3.38 -7.56 1.29
C TRP A 96 -3.08 -6.66 0.08
N LEU A 97 -2.57 -5.46 0.34
CA LEU A 97 -2.18 -4.51 -0.73
C LEU A 97 -1.11 -5.12 -1.63
N TRP A 98 -0.09 -5.73 -1.05
CA TRP A 98 0.98 -6.39 -1.80
C TRP A 98 0.41 -7.44 -2.73
N SER A 99 -0.45 -8.32 -2.22
CA SER A 99 -1.06 -9.41 -2.99
C SER A 99 -1.95 -8.89 -4.11
N ARG A 100 -2.63 -7.77 -3.88
CA ARG A 100 -3.52 -7.15 -4.88
C ARG A 100 -2.73 -6.44 -5.97
N LEU A 101 -1.62 -5.80 -5.60
CA LEU A 101 -0.83 -4.99 -6.53
C LEU A 101 0.15 -5.82 -7.36
N LEU A 102 0.77 -6.84 -6.78
CA LEU A 102 1.86 -7.57 -7.41
C LEU A 102 1.54 -8.12 -8.81
N PRO A 103 0.36 -8.71 -9.07
CA PRO A 103 0.05 -9.22 -10.41
C PRO A 103 0.05 -8.15 -11.50
N GLN A 104 -0.30 -6.91 -11.14
CA GLN A 104 -0.33 -5.78 -12.07
C GLN A 104 0.96 -4.99 -12.07
N VAL A 105 1.76 -5.12 -11.01
CA VAL A 105 3.00 -4.36 -10.80
C VAL A 105 4.10 -5.35 -10.43
N PRO A 106 4.65 -6.11 -11.40
CA PRO A 106 5.65 -7.15 -11.08
C PRO A 106 6.93 -6.59 -10.44
N ALA A 107 7.26 -5.33 -10.70
CA ALA A 107 8.42 -4.67 -10.13
C ALA A 107 8.16 -4.08 -8.74
N LEU A 108 7.03 -4.42 -8.11
CA LEU A 108 6.70 -3.95 -6.77
C LEU A 108 7.81 -4.30 -5.78
N SER A 109 8.30 -3.30 -5.08
CA SER A 109 9.43 -3.40 -4.16
C SER A 109 9.00 -3.20 -2.71
N GLU A 110 8.04 -2.30 -2.48
CA GLU A 110 7.67 -1.92 -1.13
C GLU A 110 6.24 -1.35 -1.11
N VAL A 111 5.50 -1.73 -0.06
CA VAL A 111 4.24 -1.09 0.29
C VAL A 111 4.41 -0.47 1.67
N HIS A 112 4.22 0.84 1.75
CA HIS A 112 4.27 1.58 3.00
C HIS A 112 2.87 2.10 3.30
N ILE A 113 2.25 1.59 4.36
CA ILE A 113 0.94 2.06 4.81
C ILE A 113 1.08 2.73 6.16
N SER A 114 0.40 3.86 6.35
CA SER A 114 0.44 4.60 7.60
C SER A 114 -0.92 5.19 7.97
N ARG A 115 -1.03 5.51 9.25
CA ARG A 115 -2.11 6.33 9.80
C ARG A 115 -1.46 7.64 10.26
N PRO A 116 -1.41 8.67 9.41
CA PRO A 116 -0.66 9.90 9.73
C PRO A 116 -1.12 10.57 11.02
N SER A 117 -2.42 10.54 11.32
CA SER A 117 -2.95 11.12 12.55
C SER A 117 -2.45 10.43 13.82
N CYS A 118 -2.02 9.18 13.71
CA CYS A 118 -1.48 8.39 14.83
C CYS A 118 0.05 8.34 14.81
N HIS A 119 0.69 8.95 13.79
CA HIS A 119 2.15 8.99 13.64
C HIS A 119 2.79 7.59 13.62
N GLU A 120 2.14 6.64 12.93
CA GLU A 120 2.61 5.25 12.87
C GLU A 120 2.36 4.65 11.50
N GLY A 121 3.17 3.66 11.14
CA GLY A 121 3.08 3.02 9.84
C GLY A 121 3.77 1.67 9.81
N CYS A 122 3.65 1.00 8.67
CA CYS A 122 4.20 -0.32 8.41
C CYS A 122 4.77 -0.35 7.00
N ILE A 123 5.93 -0.96 6.83
CA ILE A 123 6.57 -1.17 5.55
C ILE A 123 6.69 -2.67 5.30
N TYR A 124 6.19 -3.13 4.16
CA TYR A 124 6.26 -4.53 3.76
C TYR A 124 6.96 -4.65 2.41
N ARG A 125 7.94 -5.55 2.33
CA ARG A 125 8.77 -5.76 1.13
C ARG A 125 8.59 -7.13 0.49
N GLY A 126 7.51 -7.84 0.82
CA GLY A 126 7.18 -9.12 0.21
C GLY A 126 7.82 -10.33 0.89
N LYS A 127 8.45 -10.13 2.01
CA LYS A 127 9.12 -11.23 2.74
C LYS A 127 9.37 -10.90 4.19
#